data_b79988c4cb7910bbbbc8aa8040f4df59
#
_entry.id   b79988c4cb7910bbbbc8aa8040f4df59
#
_cell.length_a   1.000
_cell.length_b   1.000
_cell.length_c   1.000
_cell.angle_alpha   90.00
_cell.angle_beta   90.00
_cell.angle_gamma   90.00
#
_symmetry.space_group_name_H-M   'P 1'
#
loop_
_entity.id
_entity.type
_entity.pdbx_description
1 polymer ?
#
loop_
_entity_poly.entity_id
_entity_poly.type
_entity_poly.pdbx_seq_one_letter_code
_entity_poly.pdbx_strand_id
1 'polypeptide(L)'
;MVLEKLKEENTVIALIGASNDKQKYGNKIYCDLRSKGYNVVPINPKEKLIEGDKAYTSIEEMESLPDIANFVVPPPVAMKITPHISELGIKHLWFQPGSESKELETWLKNTEGIKYLINSCIMVETR
;
A
#
# COMPACT_ATOMS: atom_id res chain seq x y z
N MET A 1 1.81 3.82 -15.33
CA MET A 1 2.22 4.46 -14.07
C MET A 1 1.18 4.21 -12.97
N VAL A 2 1.56 4.50 -11.73
CA VAL A 2 0.73 4.15 -10.58
C VAL A 2 -0.64 4.83 -10.61
N LEU A 3 -0.70 6.12 -10.93
CA LEU A 3 -1.97 6.84 -11.01
C LEU A 3 -2.90 6.28 -12.08
N GLU A 4 -2.36 5.85 -13.20
CA GLU A 4 -3.16 5.25 -14.26
C GLU A 4 -3.71 3.90 -13.80
N LYS A 5 -2.87 3.12 -13.11
CA LYS A 5 -3.29 1.82 -12.59
C LYS A 5 -4.43 1.97 -11.59
N LEU A 6 -4.37 3.01 -10.76
CA LEU A 6 -5.41 3.31 -9.78
C LEU A 6 -6.78 3.52 -10.45
N LYS A 7 -6.81 4.07 -11.65
CA LYS A 7 -8.05 4.40 -12.37
C LYS A 7 -8.65 3.21 -13.12
N GLU A 8 -7.94 2.11 -13.25
CA GLU A 8 -8.46 0.94 -13.93
C GLU A 8 -9.55 0.27 -13.10
N GLU A 9 -10.57 -0.28 -13.77
CA GLU A 9 -11.63 -0.99 -13.09
C GLU A 9 -11.08 -2.23 -12.37
N ASN A 10 -11.66 -2.55 -11.23
CA ASN A 10 -11.29 -3.74 -10.44
C ASN A 10 -9.87 -3.74 -9.91
N THR A 11 -9.21 -2.58 -9.91
CA THR A 11 -7.87 -2.48 -9.30
C THR A 11 -7.95 -2.80 -7.81
N VAL A 12 -7.08 -3.70 -7.37
CA VAL A 12 -6.99 -4.10 -5.96
C VAL A 12 -5.80 -3.39 -5.33
N ILE A 13 -6.07 -2.67 -4.26
CA ILE A 13 -5.05 -1.93 -3.50
C ILE A 13 -4.80 -2.67 -2.19
N ALA A 14 -3.58 -3.13 -1.97
CA ALA A 14 -3.20 -3.67 -0.67
C ALA A 14 -2.66 -2.51 0.17
N LEU A 15 -3.30 -2.21 1.29
CA LEU A 15 -2.86 -1.15 2.18
C LEU A 15 -2.02 -1.74 3.31
N ILE A 16 -0.71 -1.62 3.16
CA ILE A 16 0.25 -2.14 4.13
C ILE A 16 0.41 -1.12 5.25
N GLY A 17 0.04 -1.52 6.46
CA GLY A 17 0.00 -0.62 7.61
C GLY A 17 -1.42 -0.16 7.95
N ALA A 18 -2.44 -0.81 7.39
CA ALA A 18 -3.83 -0.55 7.78
C ALA A 18 -3.98 -0.83 9.28
N SER A 19 -4.85 -0.09 9.95
CA SER A 19 -4.94 -0.12 11.40
C SER A 19 -6.38 0.09 11.88
N ASN A 20 -6.68 -0.47 13.06
CA ASN A 20 -7.93 -0.17 13.77
C ASN A 20 -7.81 1.10 14.61
N ASP A 21 -6.59 1.59 14.83
CA ASP A 21 -6.37 2.80 15.61
C ASP A 21 -6.79 4.02 14.80
N LYS A 22 -7.89 4.65 15.21
CA LYS A 22 -8.49 5.76 14.49
C LYS A 22 -7.64 7.01 14.41
N GLN A 23 -6.58 7.09 15.20
CA GLN A 23 -5.65 8.22 15.19
C GLN A 23 -4.54 8.03 14.14
N LYS A 24 -4.35 6.81 13.66
CA LYS A 24 -3.31 6.51 12.69
C LYS A 24 -3.78 6.71 11.25
N TYR A 25 -2.88 7.14 10.38
CA TYR A 25 -3.18 7.31 8.96
C TYR A 25 -3.59 5.99 8.31
N GLY A 26 -3.06 4.86 8.77
CA GLY A 26 -3.46 3.55 8.26
C GLY A 26 -4.95 3.30 8.38
N ASN A 27 -5.57 3.79 9.45
CA ASN A 27 -7.02 3.69 9.60
C ASN A 27 -7.74 4.70 8.71
N LYS A 28 -7.27 5.96 8.73
CA LYS A 28 -7.90 7.04 7.96
C LYS A 28 -7.90 6.74 6.47
N ILE A 29 -6.79 6.26 5.94
CA ILE A 29 -6.67 5.92 4.52
C ILE A 29 -7.58 4.73 4.18
N TYR A 30 -7.58 3.70 5.03
CA TYR A 30 -8.42 2.53 4.80
C TYR A 30 -9.90 2.90 4.71
N CYS A 31 -10.39 3.64 5.71
CA CYS A 31 -11.78 4.07 5.76
C CYS A 31 -12.14 4.97 4.58
N ASP A 32 -11.24 5.89 4.22
CA ASP A 32 -11.45 6.82 3.12
C ASP A 32 -11.57 6.09 1.79
N LEU A 33 -10.62 5.22 1.48
CA LEU A 33 -10.65 4.47 0.21
C LEU A 33 -11.86 3.56 0.13
N ARG A 34 -12.18 2.87 1.23
CA ARG A 34 -13.36 2.01 1.28
C ARG A 34 -14.64 2.81 1.03
N SER A 35 -14.77 3.97 1.67
CA SER A 35 -15.96 4.81 1.51
C SER A 35 -16.11 5.35 0.09
N LYS A 36 -15.02 5.50 -0.63
CA LYS A 36 -15.01 5.95 -2.02
C LYS A 36 -15.28 4.83 -3.02
N GLY A 37 -15.41 3.59 -2.54
CA GLY A 37 -15.70 2.44 -3.41
C GLY A 37 -14.49 1.73 -3.99
N TYR A 38 -13.28 2.07 -3.54
CA TYR A 38 -12.09 1.36 -3.98
C TYR A 38 -12.00 -0.02 -3.35
N ASN A 39 -11.44 -0.96 -4.08
CA ASN A 39 -11.22 -2.31 -3.61
C ASN A 39 -9.89 -2.32 -2.83
N VAL A 40 -9.97 -2.01 -1.55
CA VAL A 40 -8.80 -1.92 -0.66
C VAL A 40 -8.78 -3.10 0.29
N VAL A 41 -7.62 -3.76 0.38
CA VAL A 41 -7.41 -4.92 1.24
C VAL A 41 -6.45 -4.54 2.35
N PRO A 42 -6.85 -4.67 3.63
CA PRO A 42 -6.01 -4.26 4.74
C PRO A 42 -4.95 -5.33 5.07
N ILE A 43 -3.71 -4.88 5.20
CA ILE A 43 -2.58 -5.73 5.59
C ILE A 43 -2.04 -5.23 6.93
N ASN A 44 -2.04 -6.10 7.93
CA ASN A 44 -1.51 -5.79 9.25
C ASN A 44 -1.04 -7.09 9.90
N PRO A 45 0.22 -7.18 10.39
CA PRO A 45 0.75 -8.43 10.93
C PRO A 45 0.11 -8.88 12.25
N LYS A 46 -0.65 -8.00 12.92
CA LYS A 46 -1.20 -8.28 14.24
C LYS A 46 -2.73 -8.37 14.29
N GLU A 47 -3.42 -7.85 13.26
CA GLU A 47 -4.88 -7.77 13.29
C GLU A 47 -5.50 -8.77 12.32
N LYS A 48 -6.55 -9.44 12.74
CA LYS A 48 -7.30 -10.36 11.88
C LYS A 48 -8.44 -9.64 11.15
N LEU A 49 -8.95 -8.57 11.77
CA LEU A 49 -10.00 -7.74 11.21
C LEU A 49 -9.59 -6.28 11.35
N ILE A 50 -9.86 -5.50 10.33
CA ILE A 50 -9.69 -4.05 10.37
C ILE A 50 -11.00 -3.41 9.93
N GLU A 51 -11.59 -2.61 10.78
CA GLU A 51 -12.91 -2.01 10.59
C GLU A 51 -13.96 -3.05 10.20
N GLY A 52 -13.85 -4.25 10.78
CA GLY A 52 -14.77 -5.36 10.52
C GLY A 52 -14.46 -6.19 9.28
N ASP A 53 -13.49 -5.77 8.48
CA ASP A 53 -13.14 -6.48 7.26
C ASP A 53 -11.94 -7.40 7.50
N LYS A 54 -11.89 -8.50 6.75
CA LYS A 54 -10.78 -9.45 6.88
C LYS A 54 -9.45 -8.78 6.53
N ALA A 55 -8.50 -8.88 7.47
CA ALA A 55 -7.14 -8.38 7.26
C ALA A 55 -6.20 -9.58 7.06
N TYR A 56 -5.16 -9.36 6.26
CA TYR A 56 -4.13 -10.38 6.03
C TYR A 56 -2.86 -9.95 6.75
N THR A 57 -2.09 -10.93 7.25
CA THR A 57 -0.85 -10.61 7.96
C THR A 57 0.25 -10.20 6.98
N SER A 58 0.15 -10.66 5.74
CA SER A 58 1.08 -10.29 4.67
C SER A 58 0.38 -10.41 3.32
N ILE A 59 0.96 -9.79 2.30
CA ILE A 59 0.41 -9.85 0.94
C ILE A 59 0.36 -11.30 0.44
N GLU A 60 1.32 -12.12 0.85
CA GLU A 60 1.38 -13.52 0.42
C GLU A 60 0.17 -14.35 0.83
N GLU A 61 -0.54 -13.94 1.87
CA GLU A 61 -1.74 -14.65 2.32
C GLU A 61 -2.97 -14.34 1.48
N MET A 62 -2.91 -13.31 0.64
CA MET A 62 -4.01 -12.99 -0.24
C MET A 62 -4.17 -14.08 -1.30
N GLU A 63 -5.41 -14.33 -1.72
CA GLU A 63 -5.69 -15.34 -2.75
C GLU A 63 -5.06 -15.01 -4.10
N SER A 64 -4.96 -13.71 -4.40
CA SER A 64 -4.29 -13.24 -5.61
C SER A 64 -3.52 -11.96 -5.26
N LEU A 65 -2.49 -11.66 -6.05
CA LEU A 65 -1.67 -10.47 -5.80
C LEU A 65 -2.47 -9.20 -6.06
N PRO A 66 -2.24 -8.15 -5.26
CA PRO A 66 -2.87 -6.86 -5.53
C PRO A 66 -2.22 -6.19 -6.73
N ASP A 67 -2.92 -5.22 -7.30
CA ASP A 67 -2.40 -4.42 -8.41
C ASP A 67 -1.46 -3.33 -7.91
N ILE A 68 -1.78 -2.75 -6.76
CA ILE A 68 -1.00 -1.67 -6.15
C ILE A 68 -0.71 -2.05 -4.70
N ALA A 69 0.54 -1.90 -4.28
CA ALA A 69 0.91 -1.97 -2.87
C ALA A 69 1.09 -0.55 -2.37
N ASN A 70 0.24 -0.14 -1.44
CA ASN A 70 0.25 1.19 -0.85
C ASN A 70 0.79 1.10 0.58
N PHE A 71 1.87 1.81 0.85
CA PHE A 71 2.59 1.71 2.11
C PHE A 71 2.29 2.89 3.02
N VAL A 72 1.83 2.60 4.24
CA VAL A 72 1.66 3.58 5.31
C VAL A 72 2.32 3.03 6.56
N VAL A 73 3.63 2.85 6.50
CA VAL A 73 4.47 2.26 7.55
C VAL A 73 5.72 3.12 7.75
N PRO A 74 6.42 2.97 8.88
CA PRO A 74 7.67 3.71 9.09
C PRO A 74 8.70 3.36 8.00
N PRO A 75 9.59 4.31 7.64
CA PRO A 75 10.58 4.08 6.58
C PRO A 75 11.41 2.80 6.71
N PRO A 76 11.92 2.41 7.89
CA PRO A 76 12.67 1.15 8.00
C PRO A 76 11.85 -0.07 7.63
N VAL A 77 10.55 -0.08 7.94
CA VAL A 77 9.66 -1.18 7.60
C VAL A 77 9.44 -1.21 6.08
N ALA A 78 9.17 -0.04 5.49
CA ALA A 78 9.01 0.06 4.04
C ALA A 78 10.23 -0.47 3.30
N MET A 79 11.44 -0.06 3.72
CA MET A 79 12.68 -0.51 3.08
C MET A 79 12.86 -2.02 3.20
N LYS A 80 12.49 -2.57 4.36
CA LYS A 80 12.65 -4.00 4.63
C LYS A 80 11.77 -4.86 3.73
N ILE A 81 10.51 -4.48 3.54
CA ILE A 81 9.55 -5.33 2.84
C ILE A 81 9.45 -5.06 1.33
N THR A 82 9.83 -3.89 0.86
CA THR A 82 9.69 -3.51 -0.55
C THR A 82 10.39 -4.46 -1.52
N PRO A 83 11.66 -4.85 -1.31
CA PRO A 83 12.30 -5.79 -2.23
C PRO A 83 11.55 -7.11 -2.34
N HIS A 84 11.04 -7.62 -1.22
CA HIS A 84 10.28 -8.87 -1.21
C HIS A 84 8.97 -8.74 -1.99
N ILE A 85 8.28 -7.63 -1.81
CA ILE A 85 7.03 -7.36 -2.53
C ILE A 85 7.28 -7.30 -4.03
N SER A 86 8.37 -6.65 -4.43
CA SER A 86 8.78 -6.59 -5.82
C SER A 86 9.04 -7.99 -6.40
N GLU A 87 9.69 -8.86 -5.62
CA GLU A 87 9.96 -10.23 -6.05
C GLU A 87 8.69 -11.04 -6.27
N LEU A 88 7.61 -10.73 -5.56
CA LEU A 88 6.33 -11.39 -5.74
C LEU A 88 5.66 -11.02 -7.06
N GLY A 89 6.18 -10.00 -7.75
CA GLY A 89 5.63 -9.59 -9.04
C GLY A 89 4.76 -8.35 -9.00
N ILE A 90 4.66 -7.68 -7.85
CA ILE A 90 3.89 -6.45 -7.73
C ILE A 90 4.74 -5.31 -8.25
N LYS A 91 4.27 -4.64 -9.29
CA LYS A 91 5.04 -3.64 -10.05
C LYS A 91 4.65 -2.19 -9.76
N HIS A 92 3.54 -1.95 -9.10
CA HIS A 92 3.05 -0.61 -8.80
C HIS A 92 3.08 -0.38 -7.30
N LEU A 93 3.94 0.53 -6.85
CA LEU A 93 4.18 0.78 -5.43
C LEU A 93 3.88 2.25 -5.11
N TRP A 94 3.16 2.48 -4.03
CA TRP A 94 2.83 3.83 -3.58
C TRP A 94 3.23 3.98 -2.13
N PHE A 95 4.13 4.91 -1.86
CA PHE A 95 4.60 5.17 -0.51
C PHE A 95 3.98 6.47 -0.02
N GLN A 96 3.12 6.37 0.99
CA GLN A 96 2.49 7.55 1.56
C GLN A 96 3.54 8.47 2.20
N PRO A 97 3.26 9.79 2.26
CA PRO A 97 4.19 10.70 2.93
C PRO A 97 4.56 10.20 4.32
N GLY A 98 5.86 10.11 4.59
CA GLY A 98 6.37 9.57 5.84
C GLY A 98 6.82 8.11 5.77
N SER A 99 6.55 7.41 4.67
CA SER A 99 7.02 6.02 4.51
C SER A 99 8.29 5.93 3.67
N GLU A 100 8.62 6.97 2.95
CA GLU A 100 9.81 7.01 2.08
C GLU A 100 11.07 7.34 2.87
N SER A 101 12.21 6.97 2.29
CA SER A 101 13.52 7.32 2.81
C SER A 101 14.48 7.46 1.63
N LYS A 102 15.62 8.09 1.87
CA LYS A 102 16.63 8.25 0.83
C LYS A 102 17.13 6.88 0.36
N GLU A 103 17.31 5.96 1.29
CA GLU A 103 17.72 4.59 0.99
C GLU A 103 16.70 3.89 0.09
N LEU A 104 15.43 4.01 0.42
CA LEU A 104 14.35 3.42 -0.38
C LEU A 104 14.30 4.02 -1.78
N GLU A 105 14.40 5.34 -1.88
CA GLU A 105 14.38 6.01 -3.18
C GLU A 105 15.54 5.55 -4.06
N THR A 106 16.73 5.37 -3.47
CA THR A 106 17.88 4.88 -4.19
C THR A 106 17.62 3.46 -4.73
N TRP A 107 17.06 2.60 -3.90
CA TRP A 107 16.70 1.25 -4.31
C TRP A 107 15.70 1.26 -5.46
N LEU A 108 14.66 2.10 -5.34
CA LEU A 108 13.61 2.21 -6.38
C LEU A 108 14.18 2.68 -7.71
N LYS A 109 15.04 3.68 -7.68
CA LYS A 109 15.67 4.22 -8.90
C LYS A 109 16.56 3.21 -9.61
N ASN A 110 17.16 2.30 -8.85
CA ASN A 110 18.07 1.31 -9.39
C ASN A 110 17.41 -0.04 -9.71
N THR A 111 16.08 -0.13 -9.56
CA THR A 111 15.35 -1.38 -9.80
C THR A 111 14.47 -1.22 -11.04
N GLU A 112 14.72 -2.04 -12.05
CA GLU A 112 13.95 -2.01 -13.29
C GLU A 112 12.57 -2.64 -13.12
N GLY A 113 11.63 -2.17 -13.92
CA GLY A 113 10.28 -2.74 -13.96
C GLY A 113 9.34 -2.28 -12.87
N ILE A 114 9.81 -1.44 -11.96
CA ILE A 114 9.02 -0.90 -10.86
C ILE A 114 8.51 0.49 -11.23
N LYS A 115 7.22 0.71 -11.01
CA LYS A 115 6.61 2.03 -11.11
C LYS A 115 6.22 2.43 -9.70
N TYR A 116 6.63 3.61 -9.28
CA TYR A 116 6.39 4.03 -7.90
C TYR A 116 5.95 5.48 -7.80
N LEU A 117 5.33 5.81 -6.68
CA LEU A 117 4.90 7.15 -6.37
C LEU A 117 5.26 7.46 -4.92
N ILE A 118 5.85 8.61 -4.70
CA ILE A 118 6.19 9.14 -3.37
C ILE A 118 5.70 10.58 -3.31
N ASN A 119 5.69 11.14 -2.11
CA ASN A 119 5.30 12.55 -1.89
C ASN A 119 3.86 12.89 -2.30
N SER A 120 3.00 11.90 -2.44
CA SER A 120 1.59 12.12 -2.80
C SER A 120 0.71 11.28 -1.88
N CYS A 121 -0.33 11.90 -1.32
CA CYS A 121 -1.27 11.20 -0.48
C CYS A 121 -2.38 10.59 -1.33
N ILE A 122 -2.62 9.30 -1.18
CA ILE A 122 -3.64 8.60 -1.97
C ILE A 122 -5.04 9.17 -1.72
N MET A 123 -5.32 9.67 -0.52
CA MET A 123 -6.62 10.29 -0.22
C MET A 123 -6.84 11.56 -1.05
N VAL A 124 -5.77 12.28 -1.35
CA VAL A 124 -5.84 13.49 -2.18
C VAL A 124 -6.03 13.13 -3.64
N GLU A 125 -5.29 12.13 -4.12
CA GLU A 125 -5.34 11.73 -5.53
C GLU A 125 -6.63 11.00 -5.91
N THR A 126 -7.41 10.56 -4.92
CA THR A 126 -8.68 9.83 -5.15
C THR A 126 -9.91 10.66 -4.87
N ARG A 127 -9.78 11.97 -4.75
CA ARG A 127 -10.93 12.87 -4.52
C ARG A 127 -11.96 12.80 -5.64
#